data_0860eebe90a510f5e9f260c43709ca5f
#
_entry.id   0860eebe90a510f5e9f260c43709ca5f
#
_cell.length_a   1.000
_cell.length_b   1.000
_cell.length_c   1.000
_cell.angle_alpha   90.00
_cell.angle_beta   90.00
_cell.angle_gamma   90.00
#
_symmetry.space_group_name_H-M   'P 1'
#
loop_
_entity.id
_entity.type
_entity.pdbx_description
1 polymer ?
#
loop_
_entity_poly.entity_id
_entity_poly.type
_entity_poly.pdbx_seq_one_letter_code
_entity_poly.pdbx_strand_id
1 'polypeptide(L)'
;MFKVDYHGDDYAVSVNNSKRMIELIKMGKLDSISIIPNMAAFDECMIMLKNEWASFDKKPLISVHINLIDGISLSGSKNPVMVNEKGNLSSSWGKYFIKSFIPGKGRKLLKEDLTQEIKE
;
A
#
# COMPACT_ATOMS: atom_id res chain seq x y z
N MET A 1 25.63 2.06 -20.11
CA MET A 1 24.50 1.19 -20.42
C MET A 1 23.36 1.52 -19.44
N PHE A 2 22.21 1.96 -19.92
CA PHE A 2 21.05 2.23 -19.07
C PHE A 2 20.40 0.90 -18.67
N LYS A 3 20.12 0.74 -17.38
CA LYS A 3 19.36 -0.39 -16.86
C LYS A 3 17.91 0.08 -16.67
N VAL A 4 16.98 -0.60 -17.32
CA VAL A 4 15.54 -0.34 -17.14
C VAL A 4 15.00 -1.31 -16.11
N ASP A 5 14.26 -0.82 -15.13
CA ASP A 5 13.52 -1.60 -14.15
C ASP A 5 12.02 -1.54 -14.48
N TYR A 6 11.40 -2.70 -14.70
CA TYR A 6 9.97 -2.82 -14.89
C TYR A 6 9.31 -3.08 -13.55
N HIS A 7 8.63 -2.07 -13.04
CA HIS A 7 8.00 -2.08 -11.73
C HIS A 7 6.50 -2.37 -11.81
N GLY A 8 6.03 -3.28 -10.95
CA GLY A 8 4.60 -3.53 -10.74
C GLY A 8 4.14 -2.84 -9.47
N ASP A 9 3.25 -1.86 -9.63
CA ASP A 9 2.65 -1.15 -8.50
C ASP A 9 1.39 -1.86 -8.00
N ASP A 10 0.98 -1.60 -6.74
CA ASP A 10 -0.27 -2.06 -6.17
C ASP A 10 -0.42 -3.59 -6.00
N TYR A 11 0.68 -4.31 -5.69
CA TYR A 11 0.55 -5.71 -5.27
C TYR A 11 -0.29 -5.79 -3.99
N ALA A 12 -1.19 -6.75 -3.91
CA ALA A 12 -2.17 -6.95 -2.85
C ALA A 12 -3.41 -6.03 -2.87
N VAL A 13 -3.57 -5.15 -3.87
CA VAL A 13 -4.83 -4.43 -4.06
C VAL A 13 -5.99 -5.40 -4.32
N SER A 14 -5.74 -6.49 -5.02
CA SER A 14 -6.66 -7.63 -5.21
C SER A 14 -5.90 -8.89 -5.56
N VAL A 15 -6.52 -10.05 -5.25
CA VAL A 15 -5.96 -11.37 -5.59
C VAL A 15 -5.71 -11.51 -7.09
N ASN A 16 -6.62 -11.01 -7.92
CA ASN A 16 -6.53 -11.11 -9.36
C ASN A 16 -5.36 -10.31 -9.95
N ASN A 17 -5.16 -9.09 -9.44
CA ASN A 17 -4.04 -8.25 -9.83
C ASN A 17 -2.71 -8.91 -9.41
N SER A 18 -2.63 -9.40 -8.18
CA SER A 18 -1.44 -10.05 -7.64
C SER A 18 -1.07 -11.34 -8.40
N LYS A 19 -2.05 -12.15 -8.82
CA LYS A 19 -1.82 -13.33 -9.68
C LYS A 19 -1.15 -12.93 -11.00
N ARG A 20 -1.65 -11.89 -11.66
CA ARG A 20 -1.07 -11.40 -12.91
C ARG A 20 0.35 -10.89 -12.73
N MET A 21 0.63 -10.19 -11.63
CA MET A 21 2.01 -9.77 -11.32
C MET A 21 2.95 -10.96 -11.11
N ILE A 22 2.52 -11.99 -10.40
CA ILE A 22 3.29 -13.24 -10.23
C ILE A 22 3.59 -13.89 -11.58
N GLU A 23 2.62 -13.96 -12.49
CA GLU A 23 2.83 -14.47 -13.84
C GLU A 23 3.88 -13.64 -14.59
N LEU A 24 3.83 -12.32 -14.51
CA LEU A 24 4.79 -11.42 -15.15
C LEU A 24 6.20 -11.56 -14.55
N ILE A 25 6.31 -11.78 -13.24
CA ILE A 25 7.59 -12.07 -12.58
C ILE A 25 8.17 -13.39 -13.11
N LYS A 26 7.36 -14.46 -13.17
CA LYS A 26 7.77 -15.75 -13.71
C LYS A 26 8.23 -15.67 -15.17
N MET A 27 7.62 -14.78 -15.96
CA MET A 27 8.00 -14.51 -17.34
C MET A 27 9.23 -13.60 -17.47
N GLY A 28 9.81 -13.13 -16.37
CA GLY A 28 10.92 -12.16 -16.38
C GLY A 28 10.54 -10.79 -16.92
N LYS A 29 9.25 -10.41 -16.83
CA LYS A 29 8.70 -9.13 -17.32
C LYS A 29 8.55 -8.06 -16.23
N LEU A 30 8.67 -8.44 -14.96
CA LEU A 30 8.76 -7.52 -13.82
C LEU A 30 10.05 -7.77 -13.05
N ASP A 31 10.74 -6.69 -12.72
CA ASP A 31 11.96 -6.68 -11.93
C ASP A 31 11.71 -6.35 -10.46
N SER A 32 10.64 -5.61 -10.19
CA SER A 32 10.29 -5.14 -8.86
C SER A 32 8.76 -5.01 -8.69
N ILE A 33 8.30 -5.07 -7.45
CA ILE A 33 6.90 -4.83 -7.06
C ILE A 33 6.83 -3.97 -5.81
N SER A 34 5.76 -3.19 -5.67
CA SER A 34 5.40 -2.53 -4.42
C SER A 34 4.12 -3.12 -3.85
N ILE A 35 4.14 -3.42 -2.55
CA ILE A 35 3.09 -4.13 -1.82
C ILE A 35 2.30 -3.14 -0.99
N ILE A 36 0.97 -3.15 -1.12
CA ILE A 36 0.05 -2.37 -0.28
C ILE A 36 -0.35 -3.21 0.94
N PRO A 37 0.07 -2.86 2.16
CA PRO A 37 -0.15 -3.70 3.35
C PRO A 37 -1.56 -3.59 3.94
N ASN A 38 -2.28 -2.52 3.66
CA ASN A 38 -3.57 -2.20 4.29
C ASN A 38 -4.80 -2.55 3.45
N MET A 39 -4.67 -3.46 2.48
CA MET A 39 -5.79 -3.93 1.68
C MET A 39 -6.35 -5.24 2.21
N ALA A 40 -7.66 -5.47 2.05
CA ALA A 40 -8.33 -6.70 2.50
C ALA A 40 -7.76 -7.99 1.88
N ALA A 41 -7.13 -7.90 0.72
CA ALA A 41 -6.52 -9.04 0.04
C ALA A 41 -5.06 -9.30 0.47
N PHE A 42 -4.50 -8.52 1.39
CA PHE A 42 -3.08 -8.54 1.73
C PHE A 42 -2.60 -9.94 2.16
N ASP A 43 -3.24 -10.54 3.16
CA ASP A 43 -2.81 -11.83 3.71
C ASP A 43 -2.82 -12.93 2.66
N GLU A 44 -3.91 -13.04 1.88
CA GLU A 44 -4.03 -14.03 0.81
C GLU A 44 -2.95 -13.82 -0.28
N CYS A 45 -2.71 -12.58 -0.66
CA CYS A 45 -1.70 -12.23 -1.66
C CYS A 45 -0.28 -12.52 -1.16
N MET A 46 0.01 -12.29 0.13
CA MET A 46 1.31 -12.60 0.72
C MET A 46 1.56 -14.11 0.81
N ILE A 47 0.54 -14.90 1.16
CA ILE A 47 0.62 -16.36 1.12
C ILE A 47 0.92 -16.85 -0.31
N MET A 48 0.21 -16.30 -1.28
CA MET A 48 0.42 -16.64 -2.69
C MET A 48 1.83 -16.29 -3.18
N LEU A 49 2.32 -15.10 -2.87
CA LEU A 49 3.69 -14.67 -3.22
C LEU A 49 4.74 -15.58 -2.58
N LYS A 50 4.56 -15.93 -1.31
CA LYS A 50 5.45 -16.82 -0.56
C LYS A 50 5.50 -18.22 -1.18
N ASN A 51 4.36 -18.77 -1.55
CA ASN A 51 4.28 -20.09 -2.15
C ASN A 51 4.99 -20.15 -3.51
N GLU A 52 4.91 -19.05 -4.27
CA GLU A 52 5.51 -18.95 -5.59
C GLU A 52 6.98 -18.48 -5.56
N TRP A 53 7.47 -18.04 -4.40
CA TRP A 53 8.79 -17.41 -4.28
C TRP A 53 9.94 -18.30 -4.81
N ALA A 54 9.88 -19.60 -4.53
CA ALA A 54 10.92 -20.55 -4.98
C ALA A 54 10.93 -20.76 -6.49
N SER A 55 9.78 -20.55 -7.16
CA SER A 55 9.61 -20.75 -8.61
C SER A 55 10.15 -19.62 -9.47
N PHE A 56 10.52 -18.48 -8.88
CA PHE A 56 11.06 -17.36 -9.65
C PHE A 56 12.54 -17.59 -9.98
N ASP A 57 12.89 -17.56 -11.25
CA ASP A 57 14.29 -17.61 -11.70
C ASP A 57 15.07 -16.39 -11.19
N LYS A 58 14.45 -15.21 -11.28
CA LYS A 58 14.96 -13.96 -10.72
C LYS A 58 13.97 -13.44 -9.70
N LYS A 59 14.43 -13.26 -8.46
CA LYS A 59 13.62 -12.68 -7.39
C LYS A 59 13.36 -11.20 -7.67
N PRO A 60 12.11 -10.73 -7.61
CA PRO A 60 11.81 -9.31 -7.74
C PRO A 60 12.32 -8.55 -6.51
N LEU A 61 12.69 -7.29 -6.70
CA LEU A 61 12.85 -6.36 -5.59
C LEU A 61 11.47 -6.05 -5.01
N ILE A 62 11.39 -5.98 -3.69
CA ILE A 62 10.14 -5.69 -2.97
C ILE A 62 10.26 -4.36 -2.27
N SER A 63 9.26 -3.51 -2.44
CA SER A 63 9.09 -2.25 -1.72
C SER A 63 7.70 -2.18 -1.08
N VAL A 64 7.51 -1.25 -0.16
CA VAL A 64 6.20 -0.95 0.42
C VAL A 64 5.55 0.17 -0.37
N HIS A 65 4.27 -0.02 -0.73
CA HIS A 65 3.42 1.02 -1.27
C HIS A 65 2.60 1.63 -0.15
N ILE A 66 2.94 2.86 0.25
CA ILE A 66 2.22 3.57 1.31
C ILE A 66 0.88 4.06 0.77
N ASN A 67 -0.22 3.50 1.29
CA ASN A 67 -1.57 3.90 0.95
C ASN A 67 -2.24 4.55 2.17
N LEU A 68 -2.59 5.83 2.05
CA LEU A 68 -3.23 6.64 3.09
C LEU A 68 -4.65 7.10 2.72
N ILE A 69 -5.19 6.59 1.61
CA ILE A 69 -6.45 7.08 1.05
C ILE A 69 -7.60 6.12 1.30
N ASP A 70 -7.36 4.84 1.14
CA ASP A 70 -8.36 3.78 1.30
C ASP A 70 -7.77 2.53 1.94
N GLY A 71 -8.60 1.50 2.16
CA GLY A 71 -8.19 0.27 2.83
C GLY A 71 -8.37 0.36 4.35
N ILE A 72 -7.77 -0.59 5.06
CA ILE A 72 -7.87 -0.71 6.52
C ILE A 72 -6.85 0.25 7.17
N SER A 73 -7.27 0.99 8.21
CA SER A 73 -6.30 1.74 9.03
C SER A 73 -5.48 0.78 9.89
N LEU A 74 -4.18 0.72 9.68
CA LEU A 74 -3.26 -0.14 10.45
C LEU A 74 -2.99 0.43 11.84
N SER A 75 -2.93 1.75 11.97
CA SER A 75 -2.73 2.44 13.26
C SER A 75 -3.97 2.40 14.16
N GLY A 76 -5.13 1.96 13.64
CA GLY A 76 -6.40 2.02 14.37
C GLY A 76 -6.86 3.44 14.66
N SER A 77 -6.48 4.42 13.85
CA SER A 77 -6.90 5.82 13.99
C SER A 77 -8.42 5.93 14.11
N LYS A 78 -8.87 6.83 14.96
CA LYS A 78 -10.30 7.22 15.10
C LYS A 78 -10.57 8.61 14.54
N ASN A 79 -9.60 9.21 13.85
CA ASN A 79 -9.73 10.54 13.30
C ASN A 79 -10.72 10.55 12.12
N PRO A 80 -11.87 11.24 12.21
CA PRO A 80 -12.89 11.22 11.16
C PRO A 80 -12.44 11.90 9.85
N VAL A 81 -11.31 12.56 9.85
CA VAL A 81 -10.68 13.08 8.61
C VAL A 81 -9.99 11.96 7.84
N MET A 82 -9.50 10.93 8.52
CA MET A 82 -8.76 9.82 7.92
C MET A 82 -9.64 8.60 7.70
N VAL A 83 -10.46 8.25 8.69
CA VAL A 83 -11.21 6.99 8.71
C VAL A 83 -12.71 7.23 8.73
N ASN A 84 -13.45 6.27 8.19
CA ASN A 84 -14.90 6.20 8.31
C ASN A 84 -15.32 5.48 9.62
N GLU A 85 -16.62 5.36 9.84
CA GLU A 85 -17.18 4.69 11.02
C GLU A 85 -16.77 3.21 11.15
N LYS A 86 -16.33 2.59 10.06
CA LYS A 86 -15.85 1.20 10.03
C LYS A 86 -14.34 1.07 10.29
N GLY A 87 -13.63 2.18 10.53
CA GLY A 87 -12.19 2.19 10.73
C GLY A 87 -11.36 2.05 9.46
N ASN A 88 -11.98 2.16 8.28
CA ASN A 88 -11.25 2.15 7.02
C ASN A 88 -10.83 3.56 6.64
N LEU A 89 -9.64 3.69 6.07
CA LEU A 89 -9.21 4.93 5.44
C LEU A 89 -10.22 5.29 4.34
N SER A 90 -10.70 6.52 4.36
CA SER A 90 -11.73 7.01 3.43
C SER A 90 -11.58 8.49 3.18
N SER A 91 -10.37 8.92 3.00
CA SER A 91 -10.05 10.33 2.80
C SER A 91 -9.77 10.62 1.32
N SER A 92 -9.33 11.81 1.05
CA SER A 92 -8.85 12.22 -0.26
C SER A 92 -7.65 13.17 -0.10
N TRP A 93 -6.79 13.20 -1.10
CA TRP A 93 -5.67 14.13 -1.12
C TRP A 93 -6.11 15.58 -0.91
N GLY A 94 -7.27 15.97 -1.48
CA GLY A 94 -7.84 17.30 -1.28
C GLY A 94 -8.19 17.59 0.18
N LYS A 95 -8.78 16.63 0.90
CA LYS A 95 -9.07 16.78 2.33
C LYS A 95 -7.79 16.93 3.15
N TYR A 96 -6.79 16.08 2.91
CA TYR A 96 -5.49 16.17 3.60
C TYR A 96 -4.80 17.50 3.31
N PHE A 97 -4.78 17.91 2.04
CA PHE A 97 -4.19 19.16 1.60
C PHE A 97 -4.84 20.35 2.33
N ILE A 98 -6.16 20.51 2.26
CA ILE A 98 -6.89 21.61 2.92
C ILE A 98 -6.61 21.61 4.42
N LYS A 99 -6.71 20.45 5.09
CA LYS A 99 -6.48 20.35 6.54
C LYS A 99 -5.03 20.64 6.93
N SER A 100 -4.07 20.37 6.07
CA SER A 100 -2.66 20.68 6.34
C SER A 100 -2.35 22.19 6.37
N PHE A 101 -3.15 23.00 5.69
CA PHE A 101 -3.00 24.47 5.68
C PHE A 101 -3.74 25.18 6.81
N ILE A 102 -4.72 24.53 7.47
CA ILE A 102 -5.48 25.14 8.57
C ILE A 102 -4.67 24.97 9.87
N PRO A 103 -4.09 26.04 10.44
CA PRO A 103 -3.33 25.95 11.68
C PRO A 103 -4.24 25.54 12.86
N GLY A 104 -3.68 24.81 13.82
CA GLY A 104 -4.36 24.46 15.06
C GLY A 104 -4.26 23.00 15.46
N LYS A 105 -5.01 22.62 16.50
CA LYS A 105 -4.99 21.26 17.07
C LYS A 105 -5.33 20.18 16.04
N GLY A 106 -6.25 20.43 15.13
CA GLY A 106 -6.66 19.47 14.11
C GLY A 106 -5.55 19.12 13.14
N ARG A 107 -4.71 20.08 12.75
CA ARG A 107 -3.53 19.84 11.92
C ARG A 107 -2.49 18.97 12.64
N LYS A 108 -2.26 19.25 13.93
CA LYS A 108 -1.29 18.49 14.73
C LYS A 108 -1.73 17.03 14.87
N LEU A 109 -2.98 16.79 15.24
CA LEU A 109 -3.56 15.45 15.35
C LEU A 109 -3.51 14.70 14.02
N LEU A 110 -3.87 15.34 12.91
CA LEU A 110 -3.80 14.70 11.59
C LEU A 110 -2.36 14.29 11.24
N LYS A 111 -1.37 15.13 11.54
CA LYS A 111 0.04 14.82 11.30
C LYS A 111 0.52 13.64 12.15
N GLU A 112 0.11 13.60 13.42
CA GLU A 112 0.43 12.49 14.34
C GLU A 112 -0.17 11.18 13.86
N ASP A 113 -1.45 11.17 13.48
CA ASP A 113 -2.16 10.00 12.96
C ASP A 113 -1.56 9.48 11.64
N LEU A 114 -1.27 10.38 10.68
CA LEU A 114 -0.61 10.00 9.43
C LEU A 114 0.78 9.43 9.68
N THR A 115 1.52 10.01 10.62
CA THR A 115 2.85 9.50 10.99
C THR A 115 2.78 8.11 11.61
N GLN A 116 1.76 7.85 12.42
CA GLN A 116 1.55 6.54 13.02
C GLN A 116 1.14 5.51 11.95
N GLU A 117 0.24 5.87 11.05
CA GLU A 117 -0.19 4.99 9.95
C GLU A 117 0.97 4.54 9.05
N ILE A 118 1.95 5.42 8.83
CA ILE A 118 3.15 5.10 8.03
C ILE A 118 4.11 4.17 8.78
N LYS A 119 4.07 4.15 10.11
CA LYS A 119 4.99 3.35 10.92
C LYS A 119 4.54 1.92 11.13
N GLU A 120 3.23 1.65 11.03
CA GLU A 120 2.67 0.31 11.17
C GLU A 120 2.83 -0.51 9.88
#